data_cfd52404563478eca2cdef99be4afc50
#
_entry.id   cfd52404563478eca2cdef99be4afc50
#
_cell.length_a   1.000
_cell.length_b   1.000
_cell.length_c   1.000
_cell.angle_alpha   90.00
_cell.angle_beta   90.00
_cell.angle_gamma   90.00
#
_symmetry.space_group_name_H-M   'P 1'
#
loop_
_entity.id
_entity.type
_entity.pdbx_description
1 polymer ?
#
loop_
_entity_poly.entity_id
_entity_poly.type
_entity_poly.pdbx_seq_one_letter_code
_entity_poly.pdbx_strand_id
1 'polypeptide(L)'
;LLLCFFISLSVSASEYGVYSPDKYSLKQNGEEMTLFIMDFSSSMDEYLENDTKFDLMLSTMKKILPTINPNSMVGLRVYGHKMGFTPFDACRASSLIVPIQRGNSYNIHYNLTQLKPKGMTPITYSLKQAVKNDFIGFSGKKHIILLTDGGENCDESPCKFVMELIKVRKDIVIDVIAFNIDNPDDIAQLQCTSLVTSGKFYSANTAAELANSLTNSLNVHKEVEAKILPNP
;
A
#
# COMPACT_ATOMS: atom_id res chain seq x y z
N LEU A 1 32.22 -59.49 -26.21
CA LEU A 1 30.95 -59.32 -25.45
C LEU A 1 31.16 -58.31 -24.36
N LEU A 2 30.78 -57.03 -24.61
CA LEU A 2 30.93 -55.95 -23.66
C LEU A 2 29.57 -55.77 -22.95
N LEU A 3 29.51 -56.07 -21.66
CA LEU A 3 28.33 -55.86 -20.82
C LEU A 3 28.33 -54.39 -20.36
N CYS A 4 27.44 -53.58 -20.91
CA CYS A 4 27.15 -52.26 -20.37
C CYS A 4 26.25 -52.38 -19.14
N PHE A 5 26.78 -52.12 -17.96
CA PHE A 5 26.01 -51.92 -16.74
C PHE A 5 25.38 -50.52 -16.77
N PHE A 6 24.07 -50.43 -16.97
CA PHE A 6 23.30 -49.24 -16.72
C PHE A 6 23.06 -49.12 -15.21
N ILE A 7 23.82 -48.24 -14.58
CA ILE A 7 23.52 -47.81 -13.22
C ILE A 7 22.40 -46.76 -13.33
N SER A 8 21.19 -47.16 -13.02
CA SER A 8 20.07 -46.22 -12.83
C SER A 8 20.29 -45.42 -11.53
N LEU A 9 20.81 -44.21 -11.64
CA LEU A 9 20.75 -43.25 -10.55
C LEU A 9 19.28 -42.80 -10.35
N SER A 10 18.64 -43.43 -9.39
CA SER A 10 17.40 -42.89 -8.84
C SER A 10 17.73 -41.59 -8.07
N VAL A 11 17.57 -40.46 -8.73
CA VAL A 11 17.53 -39.17 -8.06
C VAL A 11 16.24 -39.18 -7.25
N SER A 12 16.37 -39.38 -5.94
CA SER A 12 15.27 -39.16 -5.02
C SER A 12 14.99 -37.65 -5.07
N ALA A 13 13.80 -37.31 -5.52
CA ALA A 13 13.27 -35.94 -5.41
C ALA A 13 13.11 -35.65 -3.91
N SER A 14 14.20 -35.15 -3.29
CA SER A 14 14.19 -34.62 -1.94
C SER A 14 13.36 -33.35 -1.95
N GLU A 15 12.20 -33.43 -1.33
CA GLU A 15 11.60 -32.40 -0.46
C GLU A 15 11.79 -30.93 -0.87
N TYR A 16 11.39 -30.57 -2.05
CA TYR A 16 10.78 -29.25 -2.19
C TYR A 16 9.39 -29.41 -1.61
N GLY A 17 9.22 -28.90 -0.37
CA GLY A 17 7.94 -28.94 0.31
C GLY A 17 6.85 -28.47 -0.64
N VAL A 18 5.92 -29.37 -0.93
CA VAL A 18 4.72 -29.06 -1.68
C VAL A 18 4.08 -27.91 -0.95
N TYR A 19 4.07 -26.74 -1.60
CA TYR A 19 3.33 -25.57 -1.11
C TYR A 19 1.86 -25.98 -1.02
N SER A 20 1.45 -26.38 0.17
CA SER A 20 0.05 -26.64 0.48
C SER A 20 -0.60 -25.29 0.76
N PRO A 21 -1.49 -24.83 -0.13
CA PRO A 21 -2.20 -23.56 0.09
C PRO A 21 -3.00 -23.57 1.40
N ASP A 22 -3.35 -24.75 1.90
CA ASP A 22 -4.20 -24.93 3.08
C ASP A 22 -3.49 -24.68 4.41
N LYS A 23 -2.15 -24.69 4.42
CA LYS A 23 -1.38 -24.46 5.65
C LYS A 23 -1.21 -22.98 6.01
N TYR A 24 -1.51 -22.07 5.07
CA TYR A 24 -1.48 -20.62 5.25
C TYR A 24 -2.85 -19.97 5.04
N SER A 25 -3.91 -20.76 4.97
CA SER A 25 -5.27 -20.24 5.11
C SER A 25 -5.45 -19.74 6.54
N LEU A 26 -4.93 -18.54 6.79
CA LEU A 26 -5.36 -17.73 7.92
C LEU A 26 -6.82 -17.37 7.66
N LYS A 27 -7.74 -18.27 8.04
CA LYS A 27 -9.15 -17.91 8.28
C LYS A 27 -9.16 -16.92 9.44
N GLN A 28 -8.76 -15.69 9.17
CA GLN A 28 -8.96 -14.58 10.08
C GLN A 28 -10.35 -14.02 9.77
N ASN A 29 -11.32 -14.50 10.53
CA ASN A 29 -12.68 -13.99 10.51
C ASN A 29 -12.63 -12.50 10.90
N GLY A 30 -12.87 -11.62 9.91
CA GLY A 30 -13.17 -10.22 10.17
C GLY A 30 -12.00 -9.25 10.41
N GLU A 31 -10.73 -9.68 10.37
CA GLU A 31 -9.62 -8.74 10.54
C GLU A 31 -9.47 -7.82 9.31
N GLU A 32 -9.30 -6.55 9.57
CA GLU A 32 -8.98 -5.54 8.57
C GLU A 32 -7.47 -5.54 8.29
N MET A 33 -7.12 -5.47 7.01
CA MET A 33 -5.74 -5.38 6.56
C MET A 33 -5.49 -3.99 6.00
N THR A 34 -4.49 -3.31 6.50
CA THR A 34 -4.12 -1.98 6.05
C THR A 34 -2.84 -2.04 5.21
N LEU A 35 -2.91 -1.51 4.00
CA LEU A 35 -1.75 -1.31 3.13
C LEU A 35 -1.50 0.19 2.97
N PHE A 36 -0.36 0.65 3.45
CA PHE A 36 0.13 1.97 3.11
C PHE A 36 0.67 1.95 1.68
N ILE A 37 0.21 2.87 0.83
CA ILE A 37 0.80 3.16 -0.48
C ILE A 37 1.37 4.58 -0.38
N MET A 38 2.70 4.68 -0.41
CA MET A 38 3.42 5.92 -0.17
C MET A 38 4.11 6.43 -1.42
N ASP A 39 3.98 7.72 -1.64
CA ASP A 39 4.60 8.44 -2.74
C ASP A 39 6.09 8.67 -2.48
N PHE A 40 6.90 8.29 -3.45
CA PHE A 40 8.32 8.56 -3.57
C PHE A 40 8.65 9.16 -4.95
N SER A 41 7.67 9.87 -5.55
CA SER A 41 7.91 10.63 -6.76
C SER A 41 8.86 11.80 -6.51
N SER A 42 9.41 12.35 -7.57
CA SER A 42 10.41 13.41 -7.46
C SER A 42 9.89 14.67 -6.77
N SER A 43 8.60 14.96 -6.85
CA SER A 43 7.94 16.10 -6.18
C SER A 43 8.00 16.01 -4.66
N MET A 44 8.07 14.82 -4.09
CA MET A 44 8.25 14.64 -2.65
C MET A 44 9.60 15.18 -2.13
N ASP A 45 10.57 15.43 -3.00
CA ASP A 45 11.86 16.05 -2.66
C ASP A 45 11.79 17.59 -2.65
N GLU A 46 10.64 18.17 -3.01
CA GLU A 46 10.40 19.60 -2.93
C GLU A 46 10.24 20.06 -1.47
N TYR A 47 10.73 21.28 -1.21
CA TYR A 47 10.60 21.89 0.11
C TYR A 47 9.19 22.35 0.40
N LEU A 48 8.74 22.04 1.61
CA LEU A 48 7.55 22.57 2.24
C LEU A 48 7.97 23.09 3.62
N GLU A 49 7.90 24.42 3.80
CA GLU A 49 8.47 25.10 4.98
C GLU A 49 10.01 24.95 5.05
N ASN A 50 10.53 24.27 6.07
CA ASN A 50 11.97 24.13 6.29
C ASN A 50 12.54 22.75 5.90
N ASP A 51 11.67 21.80 5.60
CA ASP A 51 12.01 20.42 5.27
C ASP A 51 11.42 20.02 3.92
N THR A 52 11.89 18.89 3.34
CA THR A 52 11.22 18.33 2.17
C THR A 52 9.89 17.67 2.56
N LYS A 53 8.93 17.60 1.63
CA LYS A 53 7.68 16.84 1.84
C LYS A 53 8.00 15.40 2.28
N PHE A 54 9.06 14.82 1.72
CA PHE A 54 9.54 13.50 2.08
C PHE A 54 10.00 13.41 3.53
N ASP A 55 10.81 14.36 4.02
CA ASP A 55 11.28 14.37 5.40
C ASP A 55 10.12 14.59 6.38
N LEU A 56 9.16 15.46 6.03
CA LEU A 56 7.93 15.65 6.80
C LEU A 56 7.09 14.37 6.87
N MET A 57 6.95 13.64 5.75
CA MET A 57 6.29 12.33 5.71
C MET A 57 7.02 11.32 6.60
N LEU A 58 8.36 11.19 6.47
CA LEU A 58 9.15 10.28 7.29
C LEU A 58 9.04 10.58 8.79
N SER A 59 9.16 11.86 9.17
CA SER A 59 9.04 12.28 10.57
C SER A 59 7.65 12.01 11.14
N THR A 60 6.62 12.16 10.31
CA THR A 60 5.25 11.85 10.68
C THR A 60 5.04 10.35 10.85
N MET A 61 5.47 9.54 9.89
CA MET A 61 5.37 8.08 9.97
C MET A 61 6.14 7.52 11.19
N LYS A 62 7.30 8.09 11.53
CA LYS A 62 8.04 7.74 12.75
C LYS A 62 7.22 7.90 14.02
N LYS A 63 6.33 8.90 14.07
CA LYS A 63 5.45 9.15 15.22
C LYS A 63 4.20 8.26 15.21
N ILE A 64 3.65 7.98 14.03
CA ILE A 64 2.38 7.27 13.87
C ILE A 64 2.56 5.74 13.97
N LEU A 65 3.58 5.18 13.32
CA LEU A 65 3.76 3.72 13.27
C LEU A 65 3.80 3.03 14.64
N PRO A 66 4.44 3.60 15.69
CA PRO A 66 4.43 3.00 17.03
C PRO A 66 3.05 2.99 17.71
N THR A 67 2.10 3.82 17.25
CA THR A 67 0.73 3.87 17.80
C THR A 67 -0.19 2.79 17.22
N ILE A 68 0.23 2.13 16.14
CA ILE A 68 -0.52 1.05 15.51
C ILE A 68 -0.49 -0.18 16.43
N ASN A 69 -1.66 -0.78 16.66
CA ASN A 69 -1.74 -2.01 17.45
C ASN A 69 -0.84 -3.09 16.84
N PRO A 70 0.07 -3.73 17.60
CA PRO A 70 0.96 -4.79 17.10
C PRO A 70 0.22 -5.97 16.47
N ASN A 71 -1.04 -6.19 16.83
CA ASN A 71 -1.87 -7.25 16.26
C ASN A 71 -2.51 -6.85 14.91
N SER A 72 -2.47 -5.56 14.52
CA SER A 72 -3.00 -5.11 13.24
C SER A 72 -2.14 -5.64 12.09
N MET A 73 -2.80 -6.04 11.01
CA MET A 73 -2.18 -6.49 9.77
C MET A 73 -1.84 -5.27 8.92
N VAL A 74 -0.56 -4.92 8.85
CA VAL A 74 -0.11 -3.73 8.10
C VAL A 74 1.03 -4.06 7.14
N GLY A 75 1.04 -3.40 5.98
CA GLY A 75 2.07 -3.53 4.96
C GLY A 75 2.42 -2.18 4.31
N LEU A 76 3.47 -2.19 3.48
CA LEU A 76 3.95 -1.01 2.77
C LEU A 76 4.21 -1.32 1.30
N ARG A 77 3.54 -0.60 0.43
CA ARG A 77 3.88 -0.43 -0.98
C ARG A 77 4.38 0.99 -1.20
N VAL A 78 5.33 1.16 -2.08
CA VAL A 78 5.81 2.48 -2.50
C VAL A 78 5.83 2.58 -4.03
N TYR A 79 5.73 3.79 -4.55
CA TYR A 79 5.97 4.07 -5.95
C TYR A 79 6.90 5.28 -6.11
N GLY A 80 7.44 5.48 -7.31
CA GLY A 80 8.34 6.61 -7.59
C GLY A 80 9.73 6.53 -6.95
N HIS A 81 10.06 5.43 -6.28
CA HIS A 81 11.36 5.21 -5.62
C HIS A 81 12.48 4.81 -6.59
N LYS A 82 12.16 4.60 -7.86
CA LYS A 82 13.10 4.21 -8.90
C LYS A 82 12.89 5.05 -10.15
N MET A 83 13.98 5.47 -10.76
CA MET A 83 13.97 5.99 -12.12
C MET A 83 13.82 4.81 -13.09
N GLY A 84 12.95 4.93 -14.07
CA GLY A 84 12.88 3.98 -15.17
C GLY A 84 13.92 4.29 -16.24
N PHE A 85 14.33 3.31 -17.04
CA PHE A 85 15.12 3.55 -18.24
C PHE A 85 14.26 4.18 -19.35
N THR A 86 12.99 3.94 -19.34
CA THR A 86 11.98 4.52 -20.24
C THR A 86 10.82 5.10 -19.42
N PRO A 87 9.98 5.98 -19.99
CA PRO A 87 8.76 6.43 -19.33
C PRO A 87 7.85 5.27 -18.92
N PHE A 88 7.81 4.21 -19.73
CA PHE A 88 7.03 3.01 -19.44
C PHE A 88 7.54 2.27 -18.18
N ASP A 89 8.85 2.17 -18.00
CA ASP A 89 9.43 1.56 -16.80
C ASP A 89 9.21 2.44 -15.56
N ALA A 90 9.35 3.76 -15.73
CA ALA A 90 9.10 4.72 -14.66
C ALA A 90 7.66 4.65 -14.16
N CYS A 91 6.68 4.51 -15.07
CA CYS A 91 5.27 4.34 -14.75
C CYS A 91 4.90 2.95 -14.20
N ARG A 92 5.86 2.09 -14.01
CA ARG A 92 5.74 0.79 -13.33
C ARG A 92 6.64 0.64 -12.11
N ALA A 93 7.28 1.73 -11.71
CA ALA A 93 8.13 1.76 -10.53
C ALA A 93 7.30 1.75 -9.25
N SER A 94 6.61 0.64 -8.98
CA SER A 94 5.85 0.38 -7.77
C SER A 94 6.23 -0.98 -7.18
N SER A 95 6.52 -1.03 -5.89
CA SER A 95 7.01 -2.24 -5.22
C SER A 95 6.33 -2.44 -3.86
N LEU A 96 5.91 -3.67 -3.56
CA LEU A 96 5.57 -4.08 -2.20
C LEU A 96 6.88 -4.25 -1.43
N ILE A 97 7.16 -3.34 -0.52
CA ILE A 97 8.42 -3.32 0.26
C ILE A 97 8.28 -4.14 1.53
N VAL A 98 7.14 -4.01 2.21
CA VAL A 98 6.85 -4.78 3.42
C VAL A 98 5.51 -5.49 3.21
N PRO A 99 5.51 -6.83 3.09
CA PRO A 99 4.27 -7.62 2.98
C PRO A 99 3.34 -7.40 4.17
N ILE A 100 2.03 -7.54 3.95
CA ILE A 100 1.03 -7.33 4.99
C ILE A 100 1.12 -8.44 6.05
N GLN A 101 1.48 -8.07 7.28
CA GLN A 101 1.52 -8.97 8.43
C GLN A 101 1.47 -8.20 9.75
N ARG A 102 1.32 -8.92 10.87
CA ARG A 102 1.32 -8.31 12.21
C ARG A 102 2.72 -7.86 12.63
N GLY A 103 2.78 -6.84 13.50
CA GLY A 103 4.04 -6.38 14.08
C GLY A 103 4.98 -5.65 13.12
N ASN A 104 4.48 -5.18 11.99
CA ASN A 104 5.29 -4.62 10.91
C ASN A 104 5.70 -3.15 11.09
N SER A 105 5.23 -2.46 12.12
CA SER A 105 5.48 -1.02 12.29
C SER A 105 6.98 -0.66 12.21
N TYR A 106 7.84 -1.45 12.86
CA TYR A 106 9.29 -1.25 12.80
C TYR A 106 9.85 -1.49 11.39
N ASN A 107 9.43 -2.58 10.73
CA ASN A 107 9.90 -2.91 9.38
C ASN A 107 9.47 -1.84 8.36
N ILE A 108 8.25 -1.30 8.50
CA ILE A 108 7.76 -0.20 7.67
C ILE A 108 8.65 1.03 7.87
N HIS A 109 8.86 1.46 9.11
CA HIS A 109 9.70 2.61 9.42
C HIS A 109 11.12 2.44 8.87
N TYR A 110 11.76 1.29 9.14
CA TYR A 110 13.11 1.01 8.67
C TYR A 110 13.21 1.12 7.14
N ASN A 111 12.28 0.47 6.41
CA ASN A 111 12.33 0.48 4.94
C ASN A 111 12.03 1.86 4.35
N LEU A 112 11.13 2.65 4.95
CA LEU A 112 10.89 4.03 4.51
C LEU A 112 12.18 4.86 4.55
N THR A 113 13.03 4.68 5.55
CA THR A 113 14.30 5.43 5.67
C THR A 113 15.38 5.00 4.68
N GLN A 114 15.25 3.84 4.03
CA GLN A 114 16.22 3.32 3.07
C GLN A 114 15.95 3.76 1.63
N LEU A 115 14.78 4.37 1.39
CA LEU A 115 14.35 4.76 0.05
C LEU A 115 14.45 6.27 -0.13
N LYS A 116 14.47 6.70 -1.40
CA LYS A 116 14.52 8.13 -1.77
C LYS A 116 13.55 8.41 -2.91
N PRO A 117 12.94 9.60 -2.94
CA PRO A 117 12.16 10.09 -4.08
C PRO A 117 13.01 10.16 -5.34
N LYS A 118 12.48 9.73 -6.49
CA LYS A 118 13.26 9.73 -7.76
C LYS A 118 12.43 9.72 -9.03
N GLY A 119 11.21 9.25 -8.99
CA GLY A 119 10.50 8.82 -10.20
C GLY A 119 9.16 9.50 -10.43
N MET A 120 8.34 8.82 -11.21
CA MET A 120 7.00 9.23 -11.61
C MET A 120 5.97 8.85 -10.55
N THR A 121 4.70 9.25 -10.80
CA THR A 121 3.56 9.08 -9.87
C THR A 121 2.53 8.07 -10.41
N PRO A 122 2.86 6.75 -10.52
CA PRO A 122 1.98 5.71 -11.03
C PRO A 122 0.96 5.23 -9.99
N ILE A 123 0.04 6.08 -9.59
CA ILE A 123 -0.98 5.78 -8.57
C ILE A 123 -1.84 4.60 -9.02
N THR A 124 -2.40 4.69 -10.23
CA THR A 124 -3.31 3.66 -10.76
C THR A 124 -2.64 2.31 -10.88
N TYR A 125 -1.40 2.29 -11.38
CA TYR A 125 -0.62 1.05 -11.43
C TYR A 125 -0.39 0.47 -10.03
N SER A 126 -0.08 1.30 -9.04
CA SER A 126 0.14 0.88 -7.65
C SER A 126 -1.12 0.30 -7.02
N LEU A 127 -2.28 0.93 -7.24
CA LEU A 127 -3.58 0.42 -6.81
C LEU A 127 -3.90 -0.93 -7.48
N LYS A 128 -3.66 -1.06 -8.79
CA LYS A 128 -3.83 -2.34 -9.51
C LYS A 128 -2.96 -3.46 -8.91
N GLN A 129 -1.70 -3.16 -8.60
CA GLN A 129 -0.79 -4.12 -7.98
C GLN A 129 -1.27 -4.53 -6.58
N ALA A 130 -1.70 -3.58 -5.76
CA ALA A 130 -2.24 -3.84 -4.43
C ALA A 130 -3.45 -4.78 -4.49
N VAL A 131 -4.41 -4.46 -5.33
CA VAL A 131 -5.65 -5.25 -5.49
C VAL A 131 -5.37 -6.64 -6.04
N LYS A 132 -4.47 -6.75 -7.02
CA LYS A 132 -4.21 -8.00 -7.75
C LYS A 132 -3.24 -8.93 -7.01
N ASN A 133 -2.25 -8.38 -6.31
CA ASN A 133 -1.12 -9.15 -5.80
C ASN A 133 -0.97 -9.07 -4.28
N ASP A 134 -1.10 -7.88 -3.67
CA ASP A 134 -0.70 -7.71 -2.28
C ASP A 134 -1.73 -8.27 -1.29
N PHE A 135 -3.00 -8.32 -1.70
CA PHE A 135 -4.09 -8.87 -0.91
C PHE A 135 -4.43 -10.33 -1.25
N ILE A 136 -3.60 -11.02 -2.03
CA ILE A 136 -3.82 -12.43 -2.34
C ILE A 136 -3.81 -13.27 -1.06
N GLY A 137 -4.80 -14.17 -0.94
CA GLY A 137 -4.92 -15.09 0.19
C GLY A 137 -5.56 -14.49 1.44
N PHE A 138 -5.90 -13.19 1.43
CA PHE A 138 -6.58 -12.55 2.54
C PHE A 138 -8.10 -12.48 2.32
N SER A 139 -8.87 -12.92 3.31
CA SER A 139 -10.32 -12.69 3.42
C SER A 139 -10.59 -11.49 4.35
N GLY A 140 -11.72 -10.83 4.19
CA GLY A 140 -12.09 -9.69 5.02
C GLY A 140 -11.85 -8.34 4.36
N LYS A 141 -12.02 -7.27 5.13
CA LYS A 141 -11.88 -5.90 4.66
C LYS A 141 -10.44 -5.53 4.38
N LYS A 142 -10.23 -4.78 3.33
CA LYS A 142 -8.91 -4.28 2.91
C LYS A 142 -8.96 -2.77 2.87
N HIS A 143 -8.09 -2.17 3.64
CA HIS A 143 -7.95 -0.73 3.73
C HIS A 143 -6.64 -0.31 3.08
N ILE A 144 -6.71 0.56 2.09
CA ILE A 144 -5.55 1.21 1.48
C ILE A 144 -5.50 2.65 1.99
N ILE A 145 -4.36 3.06 2.51
CA ILE A 145 -4.06 4.45 2.83
C ILE A 145 -3.06 4.94 1.78
N LEU A 146 -3.55 5.69 0.81
CA LEU A 146 -2.75 6.30 -0.24
C LEU A 146 -2.31 7.70 0.19
N LEU A 147 -1.01 7.92 0.30
CA LEU A 147 -0.42 9.23 0.51
C LEU A 147 0.31 9.66 -0.75
N THR A 148 -0.03 10.85 -1.26
CA THR A 148 0.54 11.42 -2.50
C THR A 148 0.62 12.93 -2.39
N ASP A 149 1.63 13.54 -3.01
CA ASP A 149 1.78 15.00 -3.15
C ASP A 149 1.49 15.51 -4.57
N GLY A 150 0.93 14.64 -5.42
CA GLY A 150 0.54 14.98 -6.79
C GLY A 150 -0.50 14.03 -7.36
N GLY A 151 -0.99 14.35 -8.55
CA GLY A 151 -1.90 13.51 -9.32
C GLY A 151 -1.17 12.41 -10.09
N GLU A 152 -1.96 11.55 -10.75
CA GLU A 152 -1.47 10.53 -11.68
C GLU A 152 -0.78 11.19 -12.87
N ASN A 153 0.47 10.81 -13.17
CA ASN A 153 1.22 11.35 -14.31
C ASN A 153 1.72 10.27 -15.29
N CYS A 154 1.05 9.11 -15.29
CA CYS A 154 1.36 7.95 -16.11
C CYS A 154 0.24 7.56 -17.08
N ASP A 155 -0.50 8.54 -17.61
CA ASP A 155 -1.57 8.38 -18.61
C ASP A 155 -2.70 7.41 -18.17
N GLU A 156 -2.87 7.19 -16.87
CA GLU A 156 -3.96 6.40 -16.29
C GLU A 156 -4.90 7.28 -15.46
N SER A 157 -6.00 6.74 -14.96
CA SER A 157 -6.93 7.47 -14.09
C SER A 157 -7.31 6.58 -12.89
N PRO A 158 -6.88 6.95 -11.68
CA PRO A 158 -7.23 6.20 -10.49
C PRO A 158 -8.74 6.20 -10.23
N CYS A 159 -9.44 7.30 -10.53
CA CYS A 159 -10.89 7.37 -10.41
C CYS A 159 -11.61 6.38 -11.36
N LYS A 160 -11.21 6.31 -12.63
CA LYS A 160 -11.78 5.33 -13.57
C LYS A 160 -11.51 3.90 -13.12
N PHE A 161 -10.31 3.63 -12.63
CA PHE A 161 -9.96 2.31 -12.12
C PHE A 161 -10.86 1.87 -10.96
N VAL A 162 -11.08 2.73 -9.96
CA VAL A 162 -11.90 2.36 -8.81
C VAL A 162 -13.38 2.25 -9.15
N MET A 163 -13.88 3.03 -10.11
CA MET A 163 -15.25 2.89 -10.63
C MET A 163 -15.50 1.49 -11.25
N GLU A 164 -14.51 0.92 -11.92
CA GLU A 164 -14.60 -0.47 -12.41
C GLU A 164 -14.39 -1.48 -11.29
N LEU A 165 -13.47 -1.19 -10.36
CA LEU A 165 -13.15 -2.07 -9.24
C LEU A 165 -14.37 -2.36 -8.37
N ILE A 166 -15.16 -1.36 -7.99
CA ILE A 166 -16.32 -1.53 -7.09
C ILE A 166 -17.45 -2.38 -7.67
N LYS A 167 -17.46 -2.58 -8.99
CA LYS A 167 -18.43 -3.48 -9.63
C LYS A 167 -18.19 -4.94 -9.24
N VAL A 168 -16.96 -5.30 -8.91
CA VAL A 168 -16.53 -6.68 -8.62
C VAL A 168 -15.92 -6.86 -7.24
N ARG A 169 -15.44 -5.79 -6.59
CA ARG A 169 -14.78 -5.81 -5.28
C ARG A 169 -15.34 -4.70 -4.40
N LYS A 170 -16.07 -5.09 -3.34
CA LYS A 170 -16.65 -4.17 -2.35
C LYS A 170 -15.96 -4.25 -0.98
N ASP A 171 -14.95 -5.08 -0.89
CA ASP A 171 -14.17 -5.37 0.30
C ASP A 171 -12.92 -4.47 0.42
N ILE A 172 -12.72 -3.52 -0.52
CA ILE A 172 -11.57 -2.64 -0.58
C ILE A 172 -12.04 -1.20 -0.37
N VAL A 173 -11.50 -0.55 0.64
CA VAL A 173 -11.68 0.87 0.95
C VAL A 173 -10.36 1.58 0.73
N ILE A 174 -10.39 2.76 0.10
CA ILE A 174 -9.21 3.55 -0.20
C ILE A 174 -9.37 4.92 0.44
N ASP A 175 -8.63 5.19 1.49
CA ASP A 175 -8.45 6.55 1.99
C ASP A 175 -7.32 7.22 1.21
N VAL A 176 -7.52 8.49 0.87
CA VAL A 176 -6.52 9.29 0.18
C VAL A 176 -6.11 10.48 1.04
N ILE A 177 -4.82 10.64 1.22
CA ILE A 177 -4.21 11.81 1.87
C ILE A 177 -3.45 12.57 0.79
N ALA A 178 -4.03 13.68 0.34
CA ALA A 178 -3.43 14.63 -0.58
C ALA A 178 -2.54 15.59 0.21
N PHE A 179 -1.23 15.48 0.01
CA PHE A 179 -0.26 16.24 0.76
C PHE A 179 0.29 17.41 -0.05
N ASN A 180 -0.15 18.64 0.27
CA ASN A 180 0.23 19.87 -0.40
C ASN A 180 -0.03 19.86 -1.92
N ILE A 181 -1.25 19.50 -2.31
CA ILE A 181 -1.72 19.49 -3.70
C ILE A 181 -2.65 20.66 -3.93
N ASP A 182 -2.32 21.49 -4.94
CA ASP A 182 -3.11 22.67 -5.30
C ASP A 182 -3.88 22.51 -6.63
N ASN A 183 -3.51 21.53 -7.46
CA ASN A 183 -4.15 21.30 -8.75
C ASN A 183 -5.57 20.75 -8.55
N PRO A 184 -6.63 21.46 -9.00
CA PRO A 184 -8.01 21.06 -8.77
C PRO A 184 -8.41 19.77 -9.53
N ASP A 185 -7.79 19.47 -10.68
CA ASP A 185 -8.09 18.27 -11.44
C ASP A 185 -7.51 17.03 -10.74
N ASP A 186 -6.31 17.14 -10.17
CA ASP A 186 -5.70 16.08 -9.35
C ASP A 186 -6.52 15.84 -8.09
N ILE A 187 -6.90 16.90 -7.39
CA ILE A 187 -7.77 16.83 -6.21
C ILE A 187 -9.08 16.11 -6.55
N ALA A 188 -9.73 16.48 -7.65
CA ALA A 188 -11.00 15.88 -8.07
C ALA A 188 -10.86 14.37 -8.37
N GLN A 189 -9.78 13.96 -9.04
CA GLN A 189 -9.50 12.55 -9.30
C GLN A 189 -9.20 11.75 -8.03
N LEU A 190 -8.45 12.33 -7.12
CA LEU A 190 -8.11 11.71 -5.84
C LEU A 190 -9.34 11.62 -4.91
N GLN A 191 -10.18 12.66 -4.86
CA GLN A 191 -11.47 12.62 -4.16
C GLN A 191 -12.38 11.53 -4.71
N CYS A 192 -12.52 11.44 -6.04
CA CYS A 192 -13.27 10.37 -6.66
C CYS A 192 -12.73 9.00 -6.25
N THR A 193 -11.40 8.83 -6.24
CA THR A 193 -10.74 7.56 -5.89
C THR A 193 -11.10 7.07 -4.49
N SER A 194 -11.15 7.97 -3.52
CA SER A 194 -11.54 7.63 -2.15
C SER A 194 -13.05 7.41 -2.02
N LEU A 195 -13.87 8.38 -2.46
CA LEU A 195 -15.31 8.38 -2.23
C LEU A 195 -16.01 7.19 -2.90
N VAL A 196 -15.60 6.82 -4.11
CA VAL A 196 -16.18 5.69 -4.86
C VAL A 196 -15.98 4.37 -4.12
N THR A 197 -14.88 4.22 -3.38
CA THR A 197 -14.60 3.02 -2.56
C THR A 197 -15.15 3.12 -1.13
N SER A 198 -15.95 4.14 -0.83
CA SER A 198 -16.44 4.45 0.52
C SER A 198 -15.33 4.82 1.52
N GLY A 199 -14.19 5.23 1.00
CA GLY A 199 -13.07 5.79 1.77
C GLY A 199 -13.21 7.29 1.99
N LYS A 200 -12.23 7.87 2.64
CA LYS A 200 -12.16 9.28 2.98
C LYS A 200 -11.04 9.99 2.22
N PHE A 201 -11.31 11.23 1.89
CA PHE A 201 -10.33 12.15 1.33
C PHE A 201 -9.88 13.14 2.41
N TYR A 202 -8.59 13.26 2.58
CA TYR A 202 -7.94 14.22 3.47
C TYR A 202 -7.03 15.12 2.66
N SER A 203 -7.12 16.44 2.88
CA SER A 203 -6.14 17.40 2.40
C SER A 203 -5.25 17.81 3.59
N ALA A 204 -3.96 17.80 3.38
CA ALA A 204 -2.95 18.15 4.37
C ALA A 204 -1.91 19.10 3.74
N ASN A 205 -1.76 20.30 4.27
CA ASN A 205 -0.82 21.30 3.76
C ASN A 205 0.34 21.55 4.74
N THR A 206 0.30 20.89 5.89
CA THR A 206 1.32 20.97 6.94
C THR A 206 1.61 19.58 7.53
N ALA A 207 2.76 19.42 8.19
CA ALA A 207 3.10 18.19 8.89
C ALA A 207 2.08 17.82 9.99
N ALA A 208 1.49 18.80 10.65
CA ALA A 208 0.45 18.59 11.68
C ALA A 208 -0.85 18.05 11.06
N GLU A 209 -1.28 18.60 9.93
CA GLU A 209 -2.44 18.13 9.19
C GLU A 209 -2.20 16.73 8.61
N LEU A 210 -0.99 16.44 8.12
CA LEU A 210 -0.60 15.13 7.67
C LEU A 210 -0.70 14.09 8.82
N ALA A 211 -0.19 14.42 9.99
CA ALA A 211 -0.27 13.54 11.16
C ALA A 211 -1.73 13.30 11.61
N ASN A 212 -2.55 14.33 11.60
CA ASN A 212 -3.98 14.21 11.91
C ASN A 212 -4.72 13.35 10.87
N SER A 213 -4.44 13.54 9.58
CA SER A 213 -5.05 12.78 8.49
C SER A 213 -4.71 11.30 8.58
N LEU A 214 -3.44 10.95 8.80
CA LEU A 214 -3.00 9.57 9.01
C LEU A 214 -3.64 8.94 10.25
N THR A 215 -3.68 9.68 11.38
CA THR A 215 -4.31 9.21 12.61
C THR A 215 -5.80 8.97 12.42
N ASN A 216 -6.50 9.88 11.75
CA ASN A 216 -7.93 9.76 11.49
C ASN A 216 -8.21 8.57 10.56
N SER A 217 -7.45 8.39 9.48
CA SER A 217 -7.59 7.26 8.57
C SER A 217 -7.42 5.92 9.31
N LEU A 218 -6.43 5.80 10.19
CA LEU A 218 -6.18 4.60 10.98
C LEU A 218 -7.26 4.33 12.07
N ASN A 219 -7.94 5.35 12.58
CA ASN A 219 -8.88 5.22 13.70
C ASN A 219 -10.34 5.04 13.26
N VAL A 220 -10.72 5.54 12.09
CA VAL A 220 -12.11 5.48 11.60
C VAL A 220 -12.65 4.05 11.56
N HIS A 221 -11.82 3.10 11.21
CA HIS A 221 -12.22 1.71 11.11
C HIS A 221 -12.37 1.03 12.48
N LYS A 222 -11.65 1.48 13.51
CA LYS A 222 -11.76 0.97 14.89
C LYS A 222 -13.09 1.34 15.57
N GLU A 223 -13.64 2.53 15.28
CA GLU A 223 -14.92 2.97 15.88
C GLU A 223 -16.12 2.21 15.32
N VAL A 224 -16.06 1.76 14.07
CA VAL A 224 -17.14 0.98 13.45
C VAL A 224 -17.21 -0.43 14.05
N GLU A 225 -16.08 -1.06 14.35
CA GLU A 225 -16.05 -2.36 15.04
C GLU A 225 -16.60 -2.30 16.46
N ALA A 226 -16.26 -1.26 17.22
CA ALA A 226 -16.74 -1.10 18.59
C ALA A 226 -18.27 -0.90 18.68
N LYS A 227 -18.92 -0.41 17.62
CA LYS A 227 -20.39 -0.21 17.57
C LYS A 227 -21.19 -1.45 17.17
N ILE A 228 -20.53 -2.47 16.63
CA ILE A 228 -21.20 -3.70 16.17
C ILE A 228 -21.24 -4.78 17.27
N LEU A 229 -20.42 -4.67 18.30
CA LEU A 229 -20.47 -5.59 19.42
C LEU A 229 -21.69 -5.22 20.30
N PRO A 230 -22.70 -6.11 20.47
CA PRO A 230 -23.77 -5.85 21.42
C PRO A 230 -23.16 -5.79 22.82
N ASN A 231 -23.53 -4.75 23.57
CA ASN A 231 -23.23 -4.70 25.01
C ASN A 231 -23.71 -6.00 25.68
N PRO A 232 -22.90 -6.62 26.55
CA PRO A 232 -23.26 -7.84 27.26
C PRO A 232 -24.46 -7.65 28.17
#